data_af632105f63cb3d719c047f31437ca2f
#
_entry.id   af632105f63cb3d719c047f31437ca2f
#
_cell.length_a   1.000
_cell.length_b   1.000
_cell.length_c   1.000
_cell.angle_alpha   90.00
_cell.angle_beta   90.00
_cell.angle_gamma   90.00
#
_symmetry.space_group_name_H-M   'P 1'
#
loop_
_entity.id
_entity.type
_entity.pdbx_description
1 polymer ?
#
loop_
_entity_poly.entity_id
_entity_poly.type
_entity_poly.pdbx_seq_one_letter_code
_entity_poly.pdbx_strand_id
1 'polypeptide(L)'
;MSTRAGTVPLSDLQFLKIYFNRNRLRSTPANLRKILAETGGDAICNGSIFLRDLSPACHLKADGKVHKAPNYRAWAVSWNTPADFGVKAVPNGDANYMECVHLIIDGKKISPVTCGADMRYRAPRTAIGTKNGRFAYYVSKDRRSPEQLRDLLAASGWDNAIMMDGGGSACFMDAAGEGFTGDGRVIPFFLVWKLKSKKTEEPKGERPMVEINAYSKAKDGGKKMSANFTVKEFACKDGSDAVLTAPR
;
A
#
# COMPACT_ATOMS: atom_id res chain seq x y z
N MET A 1 10.48 -14.59 -1.26
CA MET A 1 9.03 -14.89 -1.30
C MET A 1 8.49 -14.63 -2.69
N SER A 2 7.60 -15.50 -3.21
CA SER A 2 7.03 -15.39 -4.56
C SER A 2 5.68 -14.66 -4.62
N THR A 3 5.08 -14.37 -3.46
CA THR A 3 3.76 -13.71 -3.35
C THR A 3 3.81 -12.57 -2.35
N ARG A 4 3.18 -11.46 -2.71
CA ARG A 4 2.88 -10.32 -1.85
C ARG A 4 1.37 -10.08 -1.90
N ALA A 5 0.73 -10.17 -0.76
CA ALA A 5 -0.70 -9.94 -0.64
C ALA A 5 -1.00 -9.28 0.71
N GLY A 6 -2.01 -8.44 0.74
CA GLY A 6 -2.38 -7.75 1.97
C GLY A 6 -3.67 -6.96 1.83
N THR A 7 -4.09 -6.42 2.96
CA THR A 7 -5.20 -5.46 3.03
C THR A 7 -4.79 -4.25 3.84
N VAL A 8 -5.31 -3.09 3.44
CA VAL A 8 -5.10 -1.81 4.14
C VAL A 8 -6.47 -1.20 4.43
N PRO A 9 -6.78 -0.80 5.68
CA PRO A 9 -7.96 -0.01 5.96
C PRO A 9 -7.96 1.26 5.09
N LEU A 10 -9.11 1.61 4.50
CA LEU A 10 -9.18 2.81 3.66
C LEU A 10 -8.83 4.08 4.46
N SER A 11 -9.15 4.09 5.76
CA SER A 11 -8.78 5.16 6.69
C SER A 11 -7.27 5.36 6.85
N ASP A 12 -6.49 4.28 6.67
CA ASP A 12 -5.03 4.31 6.86
C ASP A 12 -4.29 4.70 5.60
N LEU A 13 -4.97 4.77 4.45
CA LEU A 13 -4.37 5.26 3.22
C LEU A 13 -4.26 6.79 3.27
N GLN A 14 -3.04 7.30 3.06
CA GLN A 14 -2.80 8.72 2.84
C GLN A 14 -3.10 9.10 1.39
N PHE A 15 -2.62 8.29 0.45
CA PHE A 15 -2.99 8.38 -0.95
C PHE A 15 -2.97 7.01 -1.65
N LEU A 16 -3.71 6.94 -2.74
CA LEU A 16 -3.68 5.89 -3.75
C LEU A 16 -3.68 6.57 -5.11
N LYS A 17 -2.70 6.30 -5.96
CA LYS A 17 -2.58 6.97 -7.26
C LYS A 17 -2.11 6.05 -8.36
N ILE A 18 -2.48 6.42 -9.59
CA ILE A 18 -1.94 5.83 -10.82
C ILE A 18 -0.72 6.66 -11.23
N TYR A 19 0.45 6.05 -11.18
CA TYR A 19 1.70 6.69 -11.62
C TYR A 19 1.99 6.32 -13.08
N PHE A 20 2.18 7.34 -13.92
CA PHE A 20 2.59 7.16 -15.31
C PHE A 20 4.10 7.19 -15.44
N ASN A 21 4.66 6.09 -15.93
CA ASN A 21 6.09 5.91 -16.19
C ASN A 21 6.52 6.64 -17.48
N ARG A 22 6.45 7.96 -17.47
CA ARG A 22 6.77 8.82 -18.64
C ARG A 22 8.20 8.65 -19.13
N ASN A 23 9.12 8.34 -18.21
CA ASN A 23 10.54 8.11 -18.49
C ASN A 23 10.81 6.69 -19.04
N ARG A 24 9.79 5.87 -19.24
CA ARG A 24 9.90 4.50 -19.76
C ARG A 24 10.92 3.66 -19.01
N LEU A 25 11.03 3.84 -17.70
CA LEU A 25 11.93 3.05 -16.87
C LEU A 25 11.51 1.57 -16.92
N ARG A 26 12.49 0.68 -17.06
CA ARG A 26 12.25 -0.76 -16.94
C ARG A 26 11.85 -1.10 -15.50
N SER A 27 10.97 -2.10 -15.32
CA SER A 27 10.49 -2.54 -14.00
C SER A 27 11.56 -3.36 -13.25
N THR A 28 12.73 -2.77 -13.03
CA THR A 28 13.81 -3.34 -12.20
C THR A 28 13.63 -2.94 -10.74
N PRO A 29 14.22 -3.68 -9.77
CA PRO A 29 14.12 -3.30 -8.36
C PRO A 29 14.62 -1.86 -8.08
N ALA A 30 15.70 -1.44 -8.73
CA ALA A 30 16.24 -0.10 -8.58
C ALA A 30 15.27 0.98 -9.07
N ASN A 31 14.65 0.77 -10.24
CA ASN A 31 13.70 1.72 -10.80
C ASN A 31 12.37 1.76 -10.02
N LEU A 32 11.88 0.63 -9.50
CA LEU A 32 10.70 0.64 -8.64
C LEU A 32 10.95 1.41 -7.34
N ARG A 33 12.11 1.23 -6.71
CA ARG A 33 12.52 2.04 -5.55
C ARG A 33 12.64 3.53 -5.89
N LYS A 34 13.19 3.86 -7.07
CA LYS A 34 13.23 5.25 -7.56
C LYS A 34 11.83 5.85 -7.69
N ILE A 35 10.88 5.14 -8.28
CA ILE A 35 9.48 5.59 -8.39
C ILE A 35 8.85 5.76 -6.99
N LEU A 36 9.08 4.85 -6.05
CA LEU A 36 8.61 5.01 -4.68
C LEU A 36 9.17 6.26 -4.02
N ALA A 37 10.48 6.51 -4.14
CA ALA A 37 11.12 7.72 -3.61
C ALA A 37 10.55 8.99 -4.25
N GLU A 38 10.40 9.04 -5.58
CA GLU A 38 9.83 10.18 -6.32
C GLU A 38 8.37 10.46 -5.92
N THR A 39 7.61 9.41 -5.64
CA THR A 39 6.18 9.52 -5.30
C THR A 39 5.93 9.69 -3.82
N GLY A 40 6.91 9.38 -2.98
CA GLY A 40 6.75 9.25 -1.54
C GLY A 40 5.83 8.09 -1.14
N GLY A 41 5.66 7.08 -2.00
CA GLY A 41 4.82 5.91 -1.75
C GLY A 41 5.48 4.87 -0.85
N ASP A 42 4.66 4.09 -0.15
CA ASP A 42 5.12 2.98 0.68
C ASP A 42 5.08 1.64 -0.06
N ALA A 43 4.30 1.54 -1.14
CA ALA A 43 4.31 0.38 -2.00
C ALA A 43 3.83 0.69 -3.42
N ILE A 44 4.24 -0.17 -4.36
CA ILE A 44 3.96 -0.07 -5.78
C ILE A 44 3.70 -1.46 -6.36
N CYS A 45 2.74 -1.57 -7.27
CA CYS A 45 2.58 -2.72 -8.14
C CYS A 45 2.25 -2.30 -9.58
N ASN A 46 2.35 -3.24 -10.52
CA ASN A 46 1.94 -2.97 -11.90
C ASN A 46 0.44 -2.67 -12.00
N GLY A 47 0.08 -1.83 -12.97
CA GLY A 47 -1.30 -1.49 -13.30
C GLY A 47 -1.95 -2.46 -14.29
N SER A 48 -2.93 -1.93 -15.03
CA SER A 48 -3.73 -2.64 -16.02
C SER A 48 -2.94 -3.00 -17.29
N ILE A 49 -3.57 -3.71 -18.20
CA ILE A 49 -3.00 -4.15 -19.49
C ILE A 49 -2.74 -2.95 -20.40
N PHE A 50 -1.68 -3.06 -21.20
CA PHE A 50 -1.27 -2.04 -22.14
C PHE A 50 -0.91 -2.64 -23.51
N LEU A 51 -0.97 -1.80 -24.54
CA LEU A 51 -0.64 -2.15 -25.91
C LEU A 51 0.88 -2.05 -26.15
N ARG A 52 1.35 -2.46 -27.32
CA ARG A 52 2.78 -2.42 -27.69
C ARG A 52 3.36 -1.00 -27.73
N ASP A 53 2.53 0.00 -28.01
CA ASP A 53 2.89 1.42 -27.99
C ASP A 53 2.88 2.02 -26.56
N LEU A 54 2.62 1.20 -25.54
CA LEU A 54 2.49 1.56 -24.12
C LEU A 54 1.20 2.33 -23.77
N SER A 55 0.25 2.46 -24.69
CA SER A 55 -1.06 3.02 -24.39
C SER A 55 -1.93 2.03 -23.58
N PRO A 56 -2.90 2.51 -22.77
CA PRO A 56 -3.81 1.63 -22.05
C PRO A 56 -4.67 0.79 -22.98
N ALA A 57 -4.75 -0.51 -22.75
CA ALA A 57 -5.67 -1.41 -23.46
C ALA A 57 -7.09 -1.37 -22.89
N CYS A 58 -7.20 -1.16 -21.57
CA CYS A 58 -8.45 -1.10 -20.80
C CYS A 58 -8.79 0.34 -20.39
N HIS A 59 -10.00 0.57 -19.90
CA HIS A 59 -10.45 1.90 -19.48
C HIS A 59 -9.55 2.43 -18.36
N LEU A 60 -9.07 3.66 -18.54
CA LEU A 60 -8.14 4.30 -17.60
C LEU A 60 -8.43 5.79 -17.49
N LYS A 61 -8.66 6.24 -16.26
CA LYS A 61 -8.76 7.65 -15.88
C LYS A 61 -7.87 7.90 -14.67
N ALA A 62 -7.10 8.96 -14.69
CA ALA A 62 -6.24 9.34 -13.58
C ALA A 62 -6.28 10.86 -13.40
N ASP A 63 -6.43 11.29 -12.16
CA ASP A 63 -6.50 12.70 -11.75
C ASP A 63 -7.51 13.50 -12.61
N GLY A 64 -8.68 12.92 -12.87
CA GLY A 64 -9.74 13.51 -13.68
C GLY A 64 -9.53 13.40 -15.20
N LYS A 65 -8.33 13.04 -15.67
CA LYS A 65 -8.02 12.93 -17.09
C LYS A 65 -8.29 11.51 -17.61
N VAL A 66 -9.11 11.39 -18.66
CA VAL A 66 -9.34 10.13 -19.36
C VAL A 66 -8.18 9.82 -20.29
N HIS A 67 -7.51 8.69 -20.10
CA HIS A 67 -6.42 8.18 -20.92
C HIS A 67 -6.88 7.12 -21.92
N LYS A 68 -7.89 6.34 -21.54
CA LYS A 68 -8.62 5.42 -22.41
C LYS A 68 -10.09 5.54 -22.09
N ALA A 69 -10.86 6.08 -23.02
CA ALA A 69 -12.29 6.25 -22.87
C ALA A 69 -13.01 4.91 -22.87
N PRO A 70 -14.00 4.71 -21.99
CA PRO A 70 -14.88 3.57 -22.05
C PRO A 70 -15.79 3.66 -23.28
N ASN A 71 -15.84 2.58 -24.05
CA ASN A 71 -16.78 2.39 -25.14
C ASN A 71 -17.89 1.36 -24.80
N TYR A 72 -17.87 0.83 -23.59
CA TYR A 72 -18.84 -0.08 -22.99
C TYR A 72 -18.88 0.13 -21.46
N ARG A 73 -19.88 -0.41 -20.79
CA ARG A 73 -19.92 -0.45 -19.33
C ARG A 73 -19.06 -1.61 -18.82
N ALA A 74 -18.21 -1.32 -17.85
CA ALA A 74 -17.34 -2.29 -17.23
C ALA A 74 -17.23 -2.03 -15.71
N TRP A 75 -16.58 -2.92 -15.00
CA TRP A 75 -16.22 -2.73 -13.59
C TRP A 75 -14.74 -2.38 -13.49
N ALA A 76 -14.39 -1.43 -12.66
CA ALA A 76 -13.03 -0.98 -12.44
C ALA A 76 -12.77 -0.71 -10.96
N VAL A 77 -11.53 -0.82 -10.51
CA VAL A 77 -11.14 -0.13 -9.29
C VAL A 77 -11.26 1.37 -9.54
N SER A 78 -11.95 2.08 -8.63
CA SER A 78 -12.35 3.48 -8.85
C SER A 78 -12.38 4.26 -7.54
N TRP A 79 -11.93 5.54 -7.57
CA TRP A 79 -11.88 6.40 -6.39
C TRP A 79 -11.71 7.88 -6.75
N ASN A 80 -12.20 8.77 -5.89
CA ASN A 80 -11.80 10.17 -5.82
C ASN A 80 -10.72 10.38 -4.77
N THR A 81 -10.96 9.83 -3.59
CA THR A 81 -10.04 9.81 -2.45
C THR A 81 -9.80 8.35 -2.00
N PRO A 82 -8.73 8.06 -1.25
CA PRO A 82 -8.55 6.71 -0.72
C PRO A 82 -9.74 6.18 0.08
N ALA A 83 -10.51 7.06 0.73
CA ALA A 83 -11.61 6.67 1.60
C ALA A 83 -12.83 6.10 0.83
N ASP A 84 -12.99 6.47 -0.44
CA ASP A 84 -14.10 6.00 -1.29
C ASP A 84 -13.66 4.95 -2.33
N PHE A 85 -12.44 4.39 -2.17
CA PHE A 85 -11.94 3.33 -3.03
C PHE A 85 -12.88 2.12 -3.04
N GLY A 86 -13.16 1.62 -4.23
CA GLY A 86 -13.98 0.44 -4.43
C GLY A 86 -13.91 -0.10 -5.85
N VAL A 87 -14.71 -1.12 -6.13
CA VAL A 87 -14.93 -1.58 -7.50
C VAL A 87 -16.31 -1.08 -7.92
N LYS A 88 -16.34 -0.25 -8.94
CA LYS A 88 -17.53 0.48 -9.40
C LYS A 88 -17.72 0.33 -10.90
N ALA A 89 -18.97 0.49 -11.36
CA ALA A 89 -19.23 0.54 -12.80
C ALA A 89 -18.63 1.81 -13.42
N VAL A 90 -17.99 1.68 -14.57
CA VAL A 90 -17.40 2.79 -15.34
C VAL A 90 -18.03 2.84 -16.75
N PRO A 91 -18.11 4.03 -17.37
CA PRO A 91 -17.65 5.32 -16.87
C PRO A 91 -18.47 5.81 -15.67
N ASN A 92 -17.81 6.56 -14.79
CA ASN A 92 -18.42 7.23 -13.65
C ASN A 92 -17.75 8.59 -13.39
N GLY A 93 -18.24 9.32 -12.37
CA GLY A 93 -17.73 10.64 -11.99
C GLY A 93 -16.40 10.64 -11.25
N ASP A 94 -15.89 9.48 -10.81
CA ASP A 94 -14.67 9.42 -10.02
C ASP A 94 -13.46 9.99 -10.78
N ALA A 95 -12.52 10.58 -10.03
CA ALA A 95 -11.30 11.16 -10.60
C ALA A 95 -10.34 10.10 -11.13
N ASN A 96 -10.39 8.89 -10.57
CA ASN A 96 -9.53 7.79 -10.94
C ASN A 96 -10.34 6.51 -11.15
N TYR A 97 -10.04 5.79 -12.21
CA TYR A 97 -10.44 4.39 -12.37
C TYR A 97 -9.44 3.63 -13.25
N MET A 98 -9.29 2.35 -12.96
CA MET A 98 -8.46 1.44 -13.72
C MET A 98 -9.21 0.12 -13.88
N GLU A 99 -9.65 -0.16 -15.12
CA GLU A 99 -10.30 -1.40 -15.51
C GLU A 99 -9.26 -2.45 -15.92
N CYS A 100 -9.62 -3.72 -15.74
CA CYS A 100 -8.98 -4.84 -16.38
C CYS A 100 -9.93 -6.06 -16.31
N VAL A 101 -9.44 -7.26 -16.04
CA VAL A 101 -10.26 -8.48 -16.06
C VAL A 101 -11.04 -8.66 -14.76
N HIS A 102 -12.34 -8.79 -14.86
CA HIS A 102 -13.23 -8.95 -13.72
C HIS A 102 -13.17 -10.39 -13.17
N LEU A 103 -12.88 -10.56 -11.90
CA LEU A 103 -12.82 -11.86 -11.25
C LEU A 103 -13.96 -12.06 -10.23
N ILE A 104 -14.18 -11.08 -9.36
CA ILE A 104 -15.19 -11.11 -8.30
C ILE A 104 -15.86 -9.74 -8.24
N ILE A 105 -17.19 -9.72 -8.23
CA ILE A 105 -17.99 -8.50 -8.07
C ILE A 105 -19.07 -8.79 -7.02
N ASP A 106 -19.13 -7.98 -5.96
CA ASP A 106 -20.07 -8.08 -4.84
C ASP A 106 -20.09 -9.52 -4.24
N GLY A 107 -18.92 -10.07 -4.00
CA GLY A 107 -18.72 -11.41 -3.45
C GLY A 107 -19.01 -12.55 -4.43
N LYS A 108 -19.47 -12.25 -5.64
CA LYS A 108 -19.84 -13.24 -6.66
C LYS A 108 -18.70 -13.47 -7.65
N LYS A 109 -18.32 -14.73 -7.83
CA LYS A 109 -17.33 -15.13 -8.84
C LYS A 109 -17.87 -14.86 -10.24
N ILE A 110 -17.10 -14.16 -11.07
CA ILE A 110 -17.44 -13.99 -12.48
C ILE A 110 -17.15 -15.30 -13.23
N SER A 111 -18.13 -15.82 -13.93
CA SER A 111 -18.00 -17.07 -14.68
C SER A 111 -18.84 -17.01 -15.95
N PRO A 112 -18.27 -17.28 -17.13
CA PRO A 112 -16.82 -17.48 -17.37
C PRO A 112 -16.02 -16.19 -17.13
N VAL A 113 -14.71 -16.31 -16.84
CA VAL A 113 -13.82 -15.15 -16.84
C VAL A 113 -13.57 -14.71 -18.26
N THR A 114 -13.97 -13.50 -18.61
CA THR A 114 -13.78 -12.94 -19.94
C THR A 114 -12.44 -12.20 -20.00
N CYS A 115 -11.52 -12.70 -20.81
CA CYS A 115 -10.22 -12.09 -21.07
C CYS A 115 -9.69 -12.50 -22.45
N GLY A 116 -8.69 -11.78 -22.95
CA GLY A 116 -8.00 -12.12 -24.19
C GLY A 116 -7.41 -13.54 -24.18
N ALA A 117 -7.29 -14.17 -25.35
CA ALA A 117 -6.75 -15.51 -25.47
C ALA A 117 -5.33 -15.61 -24.90
N ASP A 118 -4.55 -14.57 -25.04
CA ASP A 118 -3.18 -14.41 -24.52
C ASP A 118 -3.10 -14.32 -22.98
N MET A 119 -4.23 -14.16 -22.28
CA MET A 119 -4.30 -14.10 -20.83
C MET A 119 -4.82 -15.38 -20.18
N ARG A 120 -5.35 -16.33 -20.94
CA ARG A 120 -5.99 -17.54 -20.42
C ARG A 120 -5.03 -18.57 -19.83
N TYR A 121 -3.76 -18.51 -20.20
CA TYR A 121 -2.76 -19.44 -19.69
C TYR A 121 -2.32 -19.12 -18.26
N ARG A 122 -1.64 -20.08 -17.64
CA ARG A 122 -1.06 -19.91 -16.30
C ARG A 122 0.15 -18.98 -16.36
N ALA A 123 0.10 -17.89 -15.60
CA ALA A 123 1.16 -16.88 -15.52
C ALA A 123 1.23 -16.25 -14.11
N PRO A 124 2.31 -15.53 -13.78
CA PRO A 124 2.31 -14.56 -12.66
C PRO A 124 1.10 -13.64 -12.73
N ARG A 125 0.54 -13.27 -11.59
CA ARG A 125 -0.72 -12.51 -11.56
C ARG A 125 -0.68 -11.36 -10.56
N THR A 126 -1.40 -10.29 -10.91
CA THR A 126 -1.69 -9.16 -10.04
C THR A 126 -3.21 -9.00 -9.96
N ALA A 127 -3.74 -8.77 -8.77
CA ALA A 127 -5.14 -8.39 -8.57
C ALA A 127 -5.25 -7.26 -7.54
N ILE A 128 -6.18 -6.37 -7.77
CA ILE A 128 -6.54 -5.25 -6.90
C ILE A 128 -8.04 -5.27 -6.68
N GLY A 129 -8.48 -4.91 -5.48
CA GLY A 129 -9.91 -4.86 -5.16
C GLY A 129 -10.17 -4.58 -3.69
N THR A 130 -11.24 -5.18 -3.16
CA THR A 130 -11.65 -5.00 -1.77
C THR A 130 -11.80 -6.34 -1.06
N LYS A 131 -11.50 -6.33 0.23
CA LYS A 131 -11.75 -7.43 1.16
C LYS A 131 -12.17 -6.87 2.50
N ASN A 132 -13.38 -7.24 2.97
CA ASN A 132 -13.99 -6.70 4.19
C ASN A 132 -13.97 -5.16 4.20
N GLY A 133 -14.34 -4.53 3.06
CA GLY A 133 -14.35 -3.07 2.91
C GLY A 133 -12.97 -2.40 2.94
N ARG A 134 -11.88 -3.15 2.87
CA ARG A 134 -10.49 -2.64 2.89
C ARG A 134 -9.89 -2.69 1.48
N PHE A 135 -8.99 -1.80 1.15
CA PHE A 135 -8.13 -1.94 -0.02
C PHE A 135 -7.38 -3.27 0.06
N ALA A 136 -7.43 -4.06 -1.00
CA ALA A 136 -6.79 -5.37 -1.07
C ALA A 136 -5.92 -5.47 -2.33
N TYR A 137 -4.75 -6.08 -2.17
CA TYR A 137 -3.84 -6.37 -3.27
C TYR A 137 -3.29 -7.78 -3.18
N TYR A 138 -3.04 -8.37 -4.36
CA TYR A 138 -2.38 -9.66 -4.54
C TYR A 138 -1.45 -9.57 -5.74
N VAL A 139 -0.17 -9.88 -5.54
CA VAL A 139 0.83 -9.95 -6.62
C VAL A 139 1.67 -11.20 -6.40
N SER A 140 1.76 -12.07 -7.40
CA SER A 140 2.47 -13.34 -7.24
C SER A 140 3.22 -13.74 -8.50
N LYS A 141 4.41 -14.35 -8.31
CA LYS A 141 5.13 -15.09 -9.35
C LYS A 141 4.57 -16.48 -9.60
N ASP A 142 3.72 -16.98 -8.69
CA ASP A 142 3.06 -18.27 -8.86
C ASP A 142 2.14 -18.21 -10.08
N ARG A 143 2.29 -19.21 -10.95
CA ARG A 143 1.58 -19.23 -12.22
C ARG A 143 0.16 -19.77 -12.03
N ARG A 144 -0.85 -18.92 -12.28
CA ARG A 144 -2.28 -19.26 -12.21
C ARG A 144 -3.00 -18.84 -13.49
N SER A 145 -4.03 -19.60 -13.89
CA SER A 145 -5.02 -19.10 -14.84
C SER A 145 -5.88 -18.01 -14.18
N PRO A 146 -6.61 -17.18 -14.93
CA PRO A 146 -7.54 -16.22 -14.36
C PRO A 146 -8.58 -16.88 -13.45
N GLU A 147 -9.12 -18.05 -13.80
CA GLU A 147 -10.08 -18.79 -13.01
C GLU A 147 -9.45 -19.30 -11.70
N GLN A 148 -8.23 -19.83 -11.75
CA GLN A 148 -7.50 -20.26 -10.56
C GLN A 148 -7.20 -19.09 -9.61
N LEU A 149 -6.89 -17.91 -10.15
CA LEU A 149 -6.73 -16.70 -9.35
C LEU A 149 -8.06 -16.28 -8.73
N ARG A 150 -9.15 -16.23 -9.52
CA ARG A 150 -10.51 -15.93 -9.03
C ARG A 150 -10.88 -16.83 -7.85
N ASP A 151 -10.70 -18.15 -8.01
CA ASP A 151 -11.10 -19.12 -7.00
C ASP A 151 -10.26 -18.99 -5.73
N LEU A 152 -8.97 -18.71 -5.86
CA LEU A 152 -8.08 -18.41 -4.74
C LEU A 152 -8.55 -17.16 -3.95
N LEU A 153 -8.83 -16.06 -4.66
CA LEU A 153 -9.24 -14.81 -4.03
C LEU A 153 -10.63 -14.94 -3.39
N ALA A 154 -11.56 -15.63 -4.04
CA ALA A 154 -12.88 -15.92 -3.48
C ALA A 154 -12.78 -16.78 -2.21
N ALA A 155 -11.98 -17.84 -2.21
CA ALA A 155 -11.71 -18.66 -1.03
C ALA A 155 -11.03 -17.87 0.10
N SER A 156 -10.30 -16.82 -0.26
CA SER A 156 -9.67 -15.89 0.69
C SER A 156 -10.61 -14.79 1.19
N GLY A 157 -11.89 -14.77 0.78
CA GLY A 157 -12.91 -13.82 1.25
C GLY A 157 -12.79 -12.42 0.65
N TRP A 158 -12.40 -12.29 -0.63
CA TRP A 158 -12.45 -11.01 -1.32
C TRP A 158 -13.90 -10.64 -1.69
N ASP A 159 -14.26 -9.37 -1.45
CA ASP A 159 -15.56 -8.82 -1.85
C ASP A 159 -15.58 -8.51 -3.35
N ASN A 160 -14.49 -7.90 -3.83
CA ASN A 160 -14.31 -7.53 -5.23
C ASN A 160 -12.86 -7.75 -5.66
N ALA A 161 -12.65 -8.20 -6.89
CA ALA A 161 -11.32 -8.42 -7.46
C ALA A 161 -11.29 -8.13 -8.96
N ILE A 162 -10.39 -7.24 -9.35
CA ILE A 162 -10.01 -6.98 -10.75
C ILE A 162 -8.58 -7.51 -10.94
N MET A 163 -8.40 -8.44 -11.89
CA MET A 163 -7.06 -8.91 -12.27
C MET A 163 -6.43 -7.86 -13.20
N MET A 164 -5.29 -7.36 -12.79
CA MET A 164 -4.45 -6.43 -13.55
C MET A 164 -3.57 -7.18 -14.57
N ASP A 165 -2.65 -6.46 -15.22
CA ASP A 165 -1.66 -7.11 -16.06
C ASP A 165 -0.83 -8.14 -15.27
N GLY A 166 -0.36 -9.15 -15.99
CA GLY A 166 0.35 -10.27 -15.39
C GLY A 166 1.57 -10.69 -16.20
N GLY A 167 1.93 -11.96 -16.06
CA GLY A 167 3.10 -12.50 -16.78
C GLY A 167 4.38 -11.75 -16.42
N GLY A 168 5.08 -11.26 -17.45
CA GLY A 168 6.30 -10.48 -17.28
C GLY A 168 6.13 -9.10 -16.66
N SER A 169 4.90 -8.60 -16.56
CA SER A 169 4.58 -7.32 -15.91
C SER A 169 4.37 -7.43 -14.41
N ALA A 170 4.06 -8.63 -13.86
CA ALA A 170 3.78 -8.79 -12.45
C ALA A 170 4.97 -8.35 -11.59
N CYS A 171 4.81 -7.27 -10.85
CA CYS A 171 5.84 -6.71 -9.98
C CYS A 171 5.23 -6.06 -8.74
N PHE A 172 6.00 -6.09 -7.68
CA PHE A 172 5.70 -5.43 -6.41
C PHE A 172 6.99 -4.96 -5.76
N MET A 173 6.95 -3.82 -5.10
CA MET A 173 8.02 -3.30 -4.25
C MET A 173 7.41 -2.48 -3.11
N ASP A 174 7.91 -2.64 -1.90
CA ASP A 174 7.58 -1.77 -0.78
C ASP A 174 8.74 -0.81 -0.42
N ALA A 175 8.48 0.12 0.48
CA ALA A 175 9.47 1.11 0.91
C ALA A 175 10.68 0.49 1.63
N ALA A 176 10.55 -0.70 2.21
CA ALA A 176 11.66 -1.46 2.78
C ALA A 176 12.53 -2.12 1.69
N GLY A 177 12.13 -2.01 0.42
CA GLY A 177 12.83 -2.65 -0.70
C GLY A 177 12.50 -4.13 -0.87
N GLU A 178 11.49 -4.60 -0.14
CA GLU A 178 11.01 -5.96 -0.23
C GLU A 178 10.02 -6.12 -1.38
N GLY A 179 10.28 -7.07 -2.27
CA GLY A 179 9.41 -7.27 -3.41
C GLY A 179 10.03 -8.13 -4.50
N PHE A 180 9.48 -8.01 -5.69
CA PHE A 180 9.98 -8.70 -6.88
C PHE A 180 9.56 -7.99 -8.16
N THR A 181 10.24 -8.32 -9.24
CA THR A 181 9.92 -7.87 -10.60
C THR A 181 9.65 -9.08 -11.50
N GLY A 182 8.92 -8.84 -12.59
CA GLY A 182 8.74 -9.82 -13.66
C GLY A 182 9.99 -9.97 -14.53
N ASP A 183 9.84 -9.74 -15.83
CA ASP A 183 10.95 -9.82 -16.80
C ASP A 183 11.71 -8.49 -16.99
N GLY A 184 11.38 -7.48 -16.22
CA GLY A 184 12.03 -6.17 -16.28
C GLY A 184 11.62 -5.31 -17.48
N ARG A 185 10.49 -5.61 -18.13
CA ARG A 185 9.96 -4.79 -19.24
C ARG A 185 9.59 -3.38 -18.78
N VAL A 186 9.39 -2.46 -19.73
CA VAL A 186 8.77 -1.17 -19.47
C VAL A 186 7.29 -1.37 -19.18
N ILE A 187 6.82 -0.88 -18.03
CA ILE A 187 5.41 -0.84 -17.64
C ILE A 187 4.98 0.61 -17.67
N PRO A 188 3.94 0.99 -18.43
CA PRO A 188 3.60 2.40 -18.63
C PRO A 188 2.92 3.05 -17.43
N PHE A 189 2.24 2.28 -16.57
CA PHE A 189 1.56 2.80 -15.38
C PHE A 189 1.55 1.78 -14.26
N PHE A 190 1.65 2.31 -13.04
CA PHE A 190 1.67 1.56 -11.79
C PHE A 190 0.58 2.07 -10.86
N LEU A 191 0.16 1.24 -9.94
CA LEU A 191 -0.59 1.65 -8.77
C LEU A 191 0.39 1.86 -7.61
N VAL A 192 0.37 3.06 -7.02
CA VAL A 192 1.23 3.44 -5.88
C VAL A 192 0.34 3.88 -4.73
N TRP A 193 0.66 3.43 -3.52
CA TRP A 193 -0.05 3.87 -2.32
C TRP A 193 0.90 4.23 -1.20
N LYS A 194 0.40 5.07 -0.30
CA LYS A 194 1.06 5.48 0.92
C LYS A 194 0.13 5.33 2.11
N LEU A 195 0.68 4.87 3.20
CA LEU A 195 -0.01 4.80 4.48
C LEU A 195 0.12 6.12 5.23
N LYS A 196 -0.88 6.48 6.00
CA LYS A 196 -0.76 7.55 6.98
C LYS A 196 0.31 7.14 8.01
N SER A 197 1.22 8.03 8.33
CA SER A 197 2.07 7.83 9.49
C SER A 197 1.16 7.56 10.68
N LYS A 198 1.30 6.41 11.33
CA LYS A 198 0.67 6.23 12.64
C LYS A 198 1.23 7.38 13.48
N LYS A 199 0.38 8.34 13.86
CA LYS A 199 0.71 9.18 15.01
C LYS A 199 1.01 8.16 16.09
N THR A 200 2.24 8.11 16.55
CA THR A 200 2.55 7.51 17.82
C THR A 200 1.68 8.33 18.77
N GLU A 201 0.51 7.81 19.16
CA GLU A 201 -0.16 8.34 20.32
C GLU A 201 0.91 8.18 21.41
N GLU A 202 1.46 9.29 21.84
CA GLU A 202 2.18 9.28 23.12
C GLU A 202 1.22 8.57 24.06
N PRO A 203 1.68 7.52 24.75
CA PRO A 203 0.81 6.80 25.64
C PRO A 203 0.18 7.85 26.56
N LYS A 204 -1.15 8.02 26.48
CA LYS A 204 -1.96 8.71 27.49
C LYS A 204 -1.95 7.81 28.74
N GLY A 205 -0.76 7.45 29.17
CA GLY A 205 -0.48 6.80 30.42
C GLY A 205 0.04 7.87 31.36
N GLU A 206 -0.48 7.87 32.54
CA GLU A 206 0.04 8.62 33.68
C GLU A 206 1.57 8.61 33.60
N ARG A 207 2.16 9.80 33.51
CA ARG A 207 3.62 9.93 33.60
C ARG A 207 4.04 9.16 34.83
N PRO A 208 4.90 8.15 34.74
CA PRO A 208 5.35 7.47 35.94
C PRO A 208 5.94 8.54 36.88
N MET A 209 5.34 8.72 38.02
CA MET A 209 5.93 9.53 39.08
C MET A 209 7.18 8.78 39.54
N VAL A 210 8.32 9.22 39.07
CA VAL A 210 9.61 8.72 39.59
C VAL A 210 9.83 9.44 40.89
N GLU A 211 9.61 8.76 42.00
CA GLU A 211 9.96 9.27 43.32
C GLU A 211 11.48 9.16 43.46
N ILE A 212 12.17 10.29 43.31
CA ILE A 212 13.61 10.35 43.50
C ILE A 212 13.89 10.70 44.97
N ASN A 213 14.23 9.72 45.76
CA ASN A 213 14.74 9.92 47.12
C ASN A 213 16.20 10.35 47.07
N ALA A 214 16.46 11.64 47.01
CA ALA A 214 17.83 12.15 47.12
C ALA A 214 18.26 12.19 48.60
N TYR A 215 19.25 11.38 48.96
CA TYR A 215 19.87 11.44 50.29
C TYR A 215 21.13 12.29 50.19
N SER A 216 21.12 13.48 50.87
CA SER A 216 22.38 14.16 51.13
C SER A 216 22.94 13.65 52.47
N LYS A 217 24.16 13.13 52.51
CA LYS A 217 24.88 12.92 53.76
C LYS A 217 25.36 14.28 54.24
N ALA A 218 24.58 14.90 55.11
CA ALA A 218 25.12 16.02 55.88
C ALA A 218 26.04 15.50 56.96
N LYS A 219 27.19 16.12 57.10
CA LYS A 219 28.23 15.74 58.05
C LYS A 219 27.86 16.01 59.50
N ASP A 220 26.75 16.67 59.75
CA ASP A 220 26.28 16.99 61.11
C ASP A 220 24.74 16.79 61.18
N GLY A 221 24.35 15.78 61.96
CA GLY A 221 23.06 15.67 62.65
C GLY A 221 21.79 15.78 61.82
N GLY A 222 21.52 14.82 61.01
CA GLY A 222 20.24 14.28 60.60
C GLY A 222 19.01 15.20 60.49
N LYS A 223 18.91 16.11 59.51
CA LYS A 223 17.62 16.59 59.00
C LYS A 223 17.37 16.08 57.61
N LYS A 224 16.31 15.25 57.43
CA LYS A 224 15.80 14.87 56.12
C LYS A 224 15.22 16.12 55.46
N MET A 225 15.76 16.50 54.31
CA MET A 225 15.12 17.46 53.42
C MET A 225 14.52 16.67 52.26
N SER A 226 13.20 16.73 52.10
CA SER A 226 12.52 16.27 50.90
C SER A 226 12.39 17.43 49.91
N ALA A 227 12.91 17.28 48.71
CA ALA A 227 12.70 18.24 47.66
C ALA A 227 11.92 17.54 46.53
N ASN A 228 10.80 18.15 46.12
CA ASN A 228 10.03 17.68 44.95
C ASN A 228 10.64 18.27 43.69
N PHE A 229 11.10 17.41 42.79
CA PHE A 229 11.60 17.82 41.49
C PHE A 229 10.59 17.49 40.41
N THR A 230 10.30 18.45 39.54
CA THR A 230 9.55 18.20 38.31
C THR A 230 10.53 17.94 37.16
N VAL A 231 10.55 16.73 36.64
CA VAL A 231 11.40 16.41 35.48
C VAL A 231 10.63 16.71 34.21
N LYS A 232 11.12 17.65 33.41
CA LYS A 232 10.46 18.06 32.16
C LYS A 232 10.81 17.22 30.93
N GLU A 233 11.98 16.59 30.88
CA GLU A 233 12.39 15.73 29.77
C GLU A 233 13.37 14.66 30.22
N PHE A 234 13.21 13.43 29.72
CA PHE A 234 14.20 12.36 29.77
C PHE A 234 14.65 12.04 28.33
N ALA A 235 15.94 12.12 28.08
CA ALA A 235 16.55 11.57 26.89
C ALA A 235 17.51 10.46 27.32
N CYS A 236 17.16 9.19 27.07
CA CYS A 236 18.11 8.08 27.14
C CYS A 236 18.77 7.93 25.78
N LYS A 237 20.08 8.09 25.72
CA LYS A 237 20.94 7.62 24.63
C LYS A 237 21.60 6.33 25.08
N ASP A 238 21.29 5.24 24.37
CA ASP A 238 22.13 4.03 24.26
C ASP A 238 22.74 3.51 25.56
N GLY A 239 21.91 3.12 26.54
CA GLY A 239 22.35 2.28 27.65
C GLY A 239 23.35 2.93 28.63
N SER A 240 23.53 4.22 28.60
CA SER A 240 24.33 4.96 29.57
C SER A 240 23.45 5.60 30.68
N ASP A 241 24.01 5.67 31.89
CA ASP A 241 23.34 6.23 33.07
C ASP A 241 22.84 7.66 32.83
N ALA A 242 21.58 7.93 33.22
CA ALA A 242 20.99 9.25 33.14
C ALA A 242 21.64 10.20 34.15
N VAL A 243 22.25 11.28 33.70
CA VAL A 243 22.78 12.33 34.54
C VAL A 243 21.71 13.39 34.76
N LEU A 244 21.21 13.52 35.98
CA LEU A 244 20.27 14.58 36.38
C LEU A 244 21.06 15.83 36.74
N THR A 245 20.88 16.93 35.98
CA THR A 245 21.36 18.25 36.38
C THR A 245 20.19 19.06 36.94
N ALA A 246 20.29 19.50 38.20
CA ALA A 246 19.35 20.43 38.77
C ALA A 246 19.59 21.85 38.22
N PRO A 247 18.54 22.64 37.94
CA PRO A 247 18.73 24.04 37.64
C PRO A 247 19.21 24.81 38.88
N ARG A 248 20.17 25.71 38.66
CA ARG A 248 20.66 26.66 39.67
C ARG A 248 19.58 27.67 40.04
#